data_f4cdd56492d3f7c7669ff0a4a4f899fb
#
_entry.id   f4cdd56492d3f7c7669ff0a4a4f899fb
#
_cell.length_a   1.000
_cell.length_b   1.000
_cell.length_c   1.000
_cell.angle_alpha   90.00
_cell.angle_beta   90.00
_cell.angle_gamma   90.00
#
_symmetry.space_group_name_H-M   'P 1'
#
loop_
_entity.id
_entity.type
_entity.pdbx_description
1 polymer ?
#
loop_
_entity_poly.entity_id
_entity_poly.type
_entity_poly.pdbx_seq_one_letter_code
_entity_poly.pdbx_strand_id
1 'polypeptide(L)'
;DIVLKPGDVVFVPPVGAQVTVDGLVKRPAIFELQKGETAKELLTMAGGLKAGAYARNAVVERFNFDRKEVLSVDFTKPQINYTPQDGDRVRFNSVSSQYQNSISLIGAVARPGNYQWYQSKRISDVLKSVRGDLLPQADLSYGLVIREININGDIEAHQFDVAQAIIKNPENNLELKANDKIIVFSRFEEKEAENSALTNMALSQEQQEQQLKAEQWHKYQQKEFEKYIDLKQKNTELETKLDEYALFSRHNLLAPILAK
;
A
#
# COMPACT_ATOMS: atom_id res chain seq x y z
N ASP A 1 -42.87 12.20 13.65
CA ASP A 1 -43.23 11.74 15.00
C ASP A 1 -44.64 11.18 14.97
N ILE A 2 -44.82 9.93 15.39
CA ILE A 2 -46.13 9.28 15.55
C ILE A 2 -46.55 9.48 17.00
N VAL A 3 -47.73 10.07 17.20
CA VAL A 3 -48.33 10.25 18.53
C VAL A 3 -49.24 9.05 18.78
N LEU A 4 -48.88 8.24 19.77
CA LEU A 4 -49.66 7.08 20.19
C LEU A 4 -50.91 7.51 20.94
N LYS A 5 -52.01 6.84 20.70
CA LYS A 5 -53.32 7.02 21.38
C LYS A 5 -53.64 5.79 22.25
N PRO A 6 -54.49 5.97 23.27
CA PRO A 6 -54.98 4.84 24.05
C PRO A 6 -55.65 3.78 23.16
N GLY A 7 -55.15 2.53 23.22
CA GLY A 7 -55.61 1.43 22.38
C GLY A 7 -54.72 1.11 21.17
N ASP A 8 -53.72 1.95 20.86
CA ASP A 8 -52.74 1.63 19.81
C ASP A 8 -51.84 0.47 20.21
N VAL A 9 -51.56 -0.38 19.25
CA VAL A 9 -50.64 -1.51 19.40
C VAL A 9 -49.41 -1.28 18.55
N VAL A 10 -48.24 -1.29 19.18
CA VAL A 10 -46.94 -1.25 18.48
C VAL A 10 -46.48 -2.67 18.21
N PHE A 11 -46.49 -3.05 16.95
CA PHE A 11 -45.98 -4.35 16.53
C PHE A 11 -44.53 -4.21 16.02
N VAL A 12 -43.58 -4.94 16.62
CA VAL A 12 -42.18 -5.04 16.18
C VAL A 12 -42.00 -6.41 15.52
N PRO A 13 -41.85 -6.46 14.19
CA PRO A 13 -41.64 -7.74 13.50
C PRO A 13 -40.27 -8.34 13.85
N PRO A 14 -40.04 -9.66 13.62
CA PRO A 14 -38.74 -10.23 13.68
C PRO A 14 -37.81 -9.61 12.64
N VAL A 15 -36.49 -9.63 12.90
CA VAL A 15 -35.48 -9.11 11.99
C VAL A 15 -35.54 -9.82 10.63
N GLY A 16 -35.46 -9.05 9.53
CA GLY A 16 -35.39 -9.54 8.16
C GLY A 16 -33.99 -9.97 7.74
N ALA A 17 -33.80 -10.08 6.41
CA ALA A 17 -32.52 -10.40 5.82
C ALA A 17 -31.46 -9.34 6.17
N GLN A 18 -30.29 -9.78 6.62
CA GLN A 18 -29.20 -8.90 7.04
C GLN A 18 -27.99 -9.01 6.13
N VAL A 19 -27.41 -7.87 5.75
CA VAL A 19 -26.18 -7.79 4.96
C VAL A 19 -25.17 -6.91 5.68
N THR A 20 -23.97 -7.45 5.86
CA THR A 20 -22.84 -6.69 6.39
C THR A 20 -22.16 -5.91 5.27
N VAL A 21 -21.98 -4.61 5.44
CA VAL A 21 -21.20 -3.76 4.52
C VAL A 21 -19.99 -3.19 5.26
N ASP A 22 -18.78 -3.48 4.77
CA ASP A 22 -17.55 -3.01 5.39
C ASP A 22 -16.51 -2.45 4.39
N GLY A 23 -15.34 -2.03 4.90
CA GLY A 23 -14.28 -1.43 4.11
C GLY A 23 -14.48 0.07 3.87
N LEU A 24 -14.20 0.53 2.64
CA LEU A 24 -14.24 1.95 2.29
C LEU A 24 -15.63 2.46 1.94
N VAL A 25 -16.57 2.31 2.87
CA VAL A 25 -17.91 2.94 2.84
C VAL A 25 -18.02 3.98 3.94
N LYS A 26 -18.95 4.93 3.80
CA LYS A 26 -19.10 6.02 4.79
C LYS A 26 -19.65 5.53 6.12
N ARG A 27 -20.54 4.55 6.10
CA ARG A 27 -21.15 3.94 7.29
C ARG A 27 -21.06 2.42 7.21
N PRO A 28 -19.94 1.82 7.64
CA PRO A 28 -19.85 0.37 7.74
C PRO A 28 -20.79 -0.13 8.86
N ALA A 29 -21.67 -1.05 8.51
CA ALA A 29 -22.65 -1.62 9.45
C ALA A 29 -23.28 -2.89 8.89
N ILE A 30 -24.15 -3.51 9.71
CA ILE A 30 -25.09 -4.54 9.29
C ILE A 30 -26.39 -3.83 8.94
N PHE A 31 -26.90 -4.04 7.74
CA PHE A 31 -28.15 -3.46 7.26
C PHE A 31 -29.20 -4.53 7.12
N GLU A 32 -30.39 -4.26 7.62
CA GLU A 32 -31.56 -5.07 7.38
C GLU A 32 -32.18 -4.66 6.05
N LEU A 33 -32.43 -5.64 5.19
CA LEU A 33 -33.01 -5.42 3.86
C LEU A 33 -34.48 -5.73 3.84
N GLN A 34 -35.27 -4.86 3.20
CA GLN A 34 -36.61 -5.14 2.82
C GLN A 34 -36.64 -6.00 1.56
N LYS A 35 -37.76 -6.71 1.38
CA LYS A 35 -37.92 -7.57 0.20
C LYS A 35 -37.89 -6.75 -1.09
N GLY A 36 -36.89 -7.08 -1.97
CA GLY A 36 -36.73 -6.43 -3.26
C GLY A 36 -35.72 -5.29 -3.27
N GLU A 37 -35.12 -4.94 -2.14
CA GLU A 37 -34.01 -3.97 -2.11
C GLU A 37 -32.78 -4.46 -2.86
N THR A 38 -32.19 -3.54 -3.59
CA THR A 38 -31.10 -3.79 -4.53
C THR A 38 -29.72 -3.46 -3.92
N ALA A 39 -28.66 -3.88 -4.57
CA ALA A 39 -27.28 -3.50 -4.24
C ALA A 39 -27.06 -1.97 -4.19
N LYS A 40 -27.79 -1.21 -5.01
CA LYS A 40 -27.71 0.25 -5.04
C LYS A 40 -28.30 0.88 -3.78
N GLU A 41 -29.44 0.36 -3.35
CA GLU A 41 -30.11 0.80 -2.11
C GLU A 41 -29.27 0.44 -0.89
N LEU A 42 -28.68 -0.77 -0.85
CA LEU A 42 -27.73 -1.18 0.18
C LEU A 42 -26.54 -0.21 0.27
N LEU A 43 -25.95 0.17 -0.87
CA LEU A 43 -24.86 1.16 -0.89
C LEU A 43 -25.33 2.54 -0.42
N THR A 44 -26.57 2.93 -0.73
CA THR A 44 -27.18 4.19 -0.27
C THR A 44 -27.36 4.20 1.25
N MET A 45 -27.83 3.08 1.84
CA MET A 45 -27.92 2.91 3.29
C MET A 45 -26.55 2.99 3.97
N ALA A 46 -25.51 2.45 3.33
CA ALA A 46 -24.12 2.60 3.77
C ALA A 46 -23.55 4.02 3.57
N GLY A 47 -24.36 4.97 3.11
CA GLY A 47 -23.97 6.37 2.87
C GLY A 47 -23.10 6.59 1.64
N GLY A 48 -22.93 5.58 0.79
CA GLY A 48 -22.05 5.58 -0.36
C GLY A 48 -20.58 5.27 -0.03
N LEU A 49 -19.73 5.33 -1.06
CA LEU A 49 -18.31 5.02 -0.95
C LEU A 49 -17.51 6.19 -0.38
N LYS A 50 -16.41 5.89 0.32
CA LYS A 50 -15.35 6.85 0.63
C LYS A 50 -14.48 7.08 -0.60
N ALA A 51 -13.77 8.20 -0.63
CA ALA A 51 -12.72 8.44 -1.62
C ALA A 51 -11.67 7.33 -1.57
N GLY A 52 -11.22 6.86 -2.73
CA GLY A 52 -10.26 5.76 -2.83
C GLY A 52 -10.86 4.36 -2.72
N ALA A 53 -12.18 4.20 -2.64
CA ALA A 53 -12.81 2.88 -2.68
C ALA A 53 -12.75 2.27 -4.10
N TYR A 54 -12.38 0.99 -4.19
CA TYR A 54 -12.32 0.26 -5.46
C TYR A 54 -13.69 -0.35 -5.80
N ALA A 55 -14.55 0.48 -6.38
CA ALA A 55 -15.94 0.12 -6.69
C ALA A 55 -16.09 -0.92 -7.82
N ARG A 56 -15.07 -1.06 -8.70
CA ARG A 56 -15.13 -2.00 -9.85
C ARG A 56 -15.06 -3.46 -9.42
N ASN A 57 -14.57 -3.73 -8.24
CA ASN A 57 -14.43 -5.09 -7.71
C ASN A 57 -14.67 -5.10 -6.20
N ALA A 58 -15.94 -4.90 -5.82
CA ALA A 58 -16.36 -5.17 -4.45
C ALA A 58 -16.41 -6.69 -4.23
N VAL A 59 -15.90 -7.13 -3.10
CA VAL A 59 -15.87 -8.55 -2.73
C VAL A 59 -17.11 -8.85 -1.90
N VAL A 60 -17.90 -9.82 -2.35
CA VAL A 60 -19.05 -10.31 -1.60
C VAL A 60 -18.78 -11.74 -1.14
N GLU A 61 -18.76 -11.95 0.17
CA GLU A 61 -18.73 -13.26 0.77
C GLU A 61 -20.17 -13.71 1.06
N ARG A 62 -20.54 -14.90 0.58
CA ARG A 62 -21.89 -15.49 0.70
C ARG A 62 -21.77 -16.89 1.28
N PHE A 63 -22.69 -17.24 2.14
CA PHE A 63 -22.88 -18.63 2.55
C PHE A 63 -23.93 -19.29 1.64
N ASN A 64 -23.55 -20.38 0.98
CA ASN A 64 -24.40 -21.18 0.15
C ASN A 64 -24.44 -22.59 0.73
N PHE A 65 -25.45 -22.88 1.54
CA PHE A 65 -25.61 -24.11 2.35
C PHE A 65 -24.38 -24.36 3.25
N ASP A 66 -23.51 -25.28 2.84
CA ASP A 66 -22.34 -25.73 3.59
C ASP A 66 -21.02 -25.08 3.09
N ARG A 67 -21.11 -24.17 2.12
CA ARG A 67 -19.94 -23.57 1.44
C ARG A 67 -19.96 -22.06 1.54
N LYS A 68 -18.76 -21.51 1.59
CA LYS A 68 -18.53 -20.07 1.50
C LYS A 68 -18.11 -19.74 0.06
N GLU A 69 -18.81 -18.86 -0.58
CA GLU A 69 -18.54 -18.39 -1.93
C GLU A 69 -18.07 -16.95 -1.92
N VAL A 70 -17.23 -16.60 -2.87
CA VAL A 70 -16.76 -15.23 -3.09
C VAL A 70 -17.25 -14.76 -4.45
N LEU A 71 -17.98 -13.65 -4.47
CA LEU A 71 -18.44 -12.99 -5.70
C LEU A 71 -17.69 -11.67 -5.88
N SER A 72 -17.35 -11.34 -7.11
CA SER A 72 -16.79 -10.04 -7.51
C SER A 72 -17.87 -9.21 -8.18
N VAL A 73 -18.16 -8.04 -7.62
CA VAL A 73 -19.29 -7.20 -8.07
C VAL A 73 -18.79 -5.81 -8.45
N ASP A 74 -19.18 -5.36 -9.64
CA ASP A 74 -18.85 -4.02 -10.14
C ASP A 74 -20.00 -3.04 -9.82
N PHE A 75 -19.78 -2.17 -8.84
CA PHE A 75 -20.68 -1.13 -8.41
C PHE A 75 -20.61 0.16 -9.23
N THR A 76 -19.72 0.23 -10.23
CA THR A 76 -19.64 1.38 -11.15
C THR A 76 -20.67 1.32 -12.28
N LYS A 77 -21.22 0.14 -12.53
CA LYS A 77 -22.18 -0.07 -13.61
C LYS A 77 -23.55 0.49 -13.26
N PRO A 78 -24.29 1.03 -14.24
CA PRO A 78 -25.67 1.47 -14.04
C PRO A 78 -26.59 0.36 -13.53
N GLN A 79 -26.39 -0.86 -14.05
CA GLN A 79 -27.07 -2.07 -13.61
C GLN A 79 -26.06 -2.99 -12.92
N ILE A 80 -26.20 -3.10 -11.61
CA ILE A 80 -25.33 -3.94 -10.77
C ILE A 80 -25.88 -5.36 -10.82
N ASN A 81 -25.06 -6.31 -11.30
CA ASN A 81 -25.42 -7.73 -11.36
C ASN A 81 -25.15 -8.43 -10.03
N TYR A 82 -25.88 -7.99 -9.00
CA TYR A 82 -25.82 -8.55 -7.66
C TYR A 82 -27.13 -8.27 -6.92
N THR A 83 -27.74 -9.32 -6.43
CA THR A 83 -28.91 -9.24 -5.54
C THR A 83 -28.44 -9.64 -4.14
N PRO A 84 -28.53 -8.70 -3.17
CA PRO A 84 -28.14 -9.00 -1.79
C PRO A 84 -28.99 -10.12 -1.21
N GLN A 85 -28.37 -10.98 -0.40
CA GLN A 85 -29.03 -12.08 0.31
C GLN A 85 -28.68 -12.04 1.80
N ASP A 86 -29.49 -12.68 2.60
CA ASP A 86 -29.26 -12.81 4.04
C ASP A 86 -27.88 -13.46 4.33
N GLY A 87 -27.13 -12.86 5.25
CA GLY A 87 -25.80 -13.30 5.61
C GLY A 87 -24.67 -12.87 4.68
N ASP A 88 -24.96 -12.15 3.58
CA ASP A 88 -23.92 -11.60 2.70
C ASP A 88 -23.02 -10.60 3.44
N ARG A 89 -21.74 -10.62 3.08
CA ARG A 89 -20.78 -9.60 3.51
C ARG A 89 -20.15 -8.92 2.33
N VAL A 90 -20.47 -7.64 2.12
CA VAL A 90 -19.96 -6.81 1.02
C VAL A 90 -18.81 -5.95 1.51
N ARG A 91 -17.62 -6.14 0.92
CA ARG A 91 -16.42 -5.37 1.27
C ARG A 91 -15.91 -4.54 0.11
N PHE A 92 -15.66 -3.26 0.37
CA PHE A 92 -15.03 -2.34 -0.58
C PHE A 92 -13.57 -2.12 -0.17
N ASN A 93 -12.65 -2.66 -0.98
CA ASN A 93 -11.21 -2.47 -0.80
C ASN A 93 -10.77 -1.07 -1.29
N SER A 94 -9.54 -0.67 -0.97
CA SER A 94 -8.92 0.53 -1.52
C SER A 94 -8.46 0.32 -2.97
N VAL A 95 -8.43 1.39 -3.76
CA VAL A 95 -7.66 1.43 -4.99
C VAL A 95 -6.17 1.29 -4.66
N SER A 96 -5.38 0.87 -5.67
CA SER A 96 -3.92 0.86 -5.53
C SER A 96 -3.41 2.25 -5.15
N SER A 97 -2.42 2.30 -4.26
CA SER A 97 -1.70 3.54 -3.90
C SER A 97 -0.72 4.00 -4.99
N GLN A 98 -0.52 3.21 -6.05
CA GLN A 98 0.36 3.54 -7.15
C GLN A 98 -0.26 4.61 -8.06
N TYR A 99 0.53 5.61 -8.41
CA TYR A 99 0.15 6.59 -9.40
C TYR A 99 0.37 6.04 -10.82
N GLN A 100 -0.58 6.25 -11.71
CA GLN A 100 -0.47 5.77 -13.10
C GLN A 100 0.34 6.72 -14.00
N ASN A 101 0.44 7.99 -13.65
CA ASN A 101 1.03 9.04 -14.50
C ASN A 101 1.87 10.01 -13.65
N SER A 102 2.78 9.48 -12.86
CA SER A 102 3.65 10.30 -12.03
C SER A 102 5.12 10.13 -12.41
N ILE A 103 5.93 11.09 -12.00
CA ILE A 103 7.38 11.03 -11.92
C ILE A 103 7.74 11.33 -10.49
N SER A 104 8.57 10.51 -9.88
CA SER A 104 9.03 10.74 -8.52
C SER A 104 10.37 11.47 -8.54
N LEU A 105 10.46 12.61 -7.86
CA LEU A 105 11.68 13.39 -7.69
C LEU A 105 12.20 13.23 -6.25
N ILE A 106 13.46 12.86 -6.09
CA ILE A 106 14.02 12.34 -4.85
C ILE A 106 15.46 12.81 -4.66
N GLY A 107 15.91 12.87 -3.39
CA GLY A 107 17.28 13.17 -3.02
C GLY A 107 17.51 14.64 -2.68
N ALA A 108 18.65 15.21 -3.12
CA ALA A 108 19.10 16.56 -2.77
C ALA A 108 18.35 17.67 -3.53
N VAL A 109 17.04 17.66 -3.45
CA VAL A 109 16.12 18.59 -4.13
C VAL A 109 15.28 19.38 -3.13
N ALA A 110 14.92 20.61 -3.48
CA ALA A 110 14.17 21.50 -2.60
C ALA A 110 12.73 21.02 -2.37
N ARG A 111 12.15 20.34 -3.33
CA ARG A 111 10.77 19.87 -3.30
C ARG A 111 10.68 18.41 -3.78
N PRO A 112 11.08 17.43 -2.94
CA PRO A 112 10.90 16.02 -3.26
C PRO A 112 9.41 15.66 -3.33
N GLY A 113 9.05 14.65 -4.15
CA GLY A 113 7.68 14.19 -4.27
C GLY A 113 7.30 13.77 -5.68
N ASN A 114 5.99 13.57 -5.90
CA ASN A 114 5.46 13.10 -7.16
C ASN A 114 4.99 14.28 -8.02
N TYR A 115 5.41 14.26 -9.27
CA TYR A 115 5.08 15.24 -10.30
C TYR A 115 4.26 14.58 -11.39
N GLN A 116 3.30 15.30 -11.97
CA GLN A 116 2.51 14.77 -13.08
C GLN A 116 3.42 14.47 -14.28
N TRP A 117 3.28 13.27 -14.83
CA TRP A 117 3.85 12.93 -16.12
C TRP A 117 2.87 13.28 -17.25
N TYR A 118 3.42 13.74 -18.38
CA TYR A 118 2.74 13.89 -19.67
C TYR A 118 3.72 13.55 -20.80
N GLN A 119 3.19 13.27 -21.98
CA GLN A 119 4.00 12.89 -23.14
C GLN A 119 5.06 13.95 -23.47
N SER A 120 6.26 13.49 -23.79
CA SER A 120 7.44 14.33 -24.13
C SER A 120 7.96 15.21 -22.99
N LYS A 121 7.56 14.93 -21.73
CA LYS A 121 8.11 15.60 -20.56
C LYS A 121 9.58 15.22 -20.37
N ARG A 122 10.43 16.20 -20.06
CA ARG A 122 11.87 16.03 -19.87
C ARG A 122 12.30 16.39 -18.45
N ILE A 123 13.55 16.05 -18.11
CA ILE A 123 14.13 16.39 -16.81
C ILE A 123 14.04 17.89 -16.54
N SER A 124 14.35 18.73 -17.53
CA SER A 124 14.27 20.20 -17.43
C SER A 124 12.86 20.75 -17.15
N ASP A 125 11.80 19.98 -17.36
CA ASP A 125 10.44 20.38 -17.02
C ASP A 125 10.12 20.15 -15.54
N VAL A 126 10.90 19.29 -14.88
CA VAL A 126 10.84 19.00 -13.45
C VAL A 126 11.86 19.83 -12.69
N LEU A 127 13.12 19.81 -13.13
CA LEU A 127 14.23 20.60 -12.57
C LEU A 127 14.51 21.79 -13.47
N LYS A 128 14.00 22.95 -13.11
CA LYS A 128 14.06 24.17 -13.94
C LYS A 128 15.24 25.08 -13.60
N SER A 129 15.71 25.01 -12.36
CA SER A 129 16.71 25.93 -11.83
C SER A 129 17.54 25.29 -10.72
N VAL A 130 18.86 25.44 -10.80
CA VAL A 130 19.77 24.96 -9.75
C VAL A 130 19.44 25.59 -8.39
N ARG A 131 19.20 26.90 -8.34
CA ARG A 131 18.93 27.59 -7.07
C ARG A 131 17.53 27.39 -6.53
N GLY A 132 16.56 27.15 -7.41
CA GLY A 132 15.15 27.03 -7.01
C GLY A 132 14.71 25.59 -6.71
N ASP A 133 15.34 24.62 -7.35
CA ASP A 133 14.87 23.23 -7.31
C ASP A 133 15.85 22.26 -6.63
N LEU A 134 17.10 22.66 -6.43
CA LEU A 134 18.12 21.83 -5.79
C LEU A 134 18.53 22.39 -4.42
N LEU A 135 18.94 21.48 -3.53
CA LEU A 135 19.58 21.87 -2.26
C LEU A 135 21.04 22.27 -2.50
N PRO A 136 21.65 23.08 -1.60
CA PRO A 136 23.04 23.54 -1.75
C PRO A 136 24.06 22.40 -1.83
N GLN A 137 23.76 21.25 -1.21
CA GLN A 137 24.58 20.05 -1.20
C GLN A 137 24.38 19.17 -2.45
N ALA A 138 23.47 19.48 -3.36
CA ALA A 138 23.20 18.64 -4.52
C ALA A 138 24.45 18.46 -5.40
N ASP A 139 24.64 17.24 -5.91
CA ASP A 139 25.62 16.95 -6.93
C ASP A 139 25.08 17.43 -8.28
N LEU A 140 25.81 18.35 -8.90
CA LEU A 140 25.42 18.92 -10.18
C LEU A 140 25.93 18.11 -11.37
N SER A 141 26.90 17.23 -11.14
CA SER A 141 27.53 16.42 -12.20
C SER A 141 26.89 15.05 -12.37
N TYR A 142 26.08 14.59 -11.37
CA TYR A 142 25.57 13.23 -11.38
C TYR A 142 24.15 13.12 -10.85
N GLY A 143 23.29 12.51 -11.62
CA GLY A 143 21.94 12.12 -11.27
C GLY A 143 21.53 10.84 -11.99
N LEU A 144 20.48 10.18 -11.52
CA LEU A 144 19.92 8.96 -12.11
C LEU A 144 18.44 9.13 -12.42
N VAL A 145 18.03 8.58 -13.56
CA VAL A 145 16.63 8.23 -13.83
C VAL A 145 16.49 6.72 -13.75
N ILE A 146 15.68 6.25 -12.83
CA ILE A 146 15.35 4.82 -12.71
C ILE A 146 14.01 4.60 -13.38
N ARG A 147 13.96 3.66 -14.31
CA ARG A 147 12.81 3.29 -15.13
C ARG A 147 12.49 1.82 -14.97
N GLU A 148 11.23 1.51 -14.73
CA GLU A 148 10.74 0.14 -14.80
C GLU A 148 10.42 -0.21 -16.26
N ILE A 149 11.03 -1.29 -16.78
CA ILE A 149 10.91 -1.66 -18.20
C ILE A 149 9.88 -2.74 -18.48
N ASN A 150 9.49 -3.50 -17.46
CA ASN A 150 8.51 -4.57 -17.60
C ASN A 150 7.68 -4.77 -16.31
N ILE A 151 6.66 -5.64 -16.43
CA ILE A 151 5.74 -6.00 -15.34
C ILE A 151 6.46 -6.77 -14.20
N ASN A 152 7.61 -7.37 -14.50
CA ASN A 152 8.39 -8.13 -13.50
C ASN A 152 9.19 -7.22 -12.56
N GLY A 153 9.20 -5.91 -12.82
CA GLY A 153 9.93 -4.94 -12.02
C GLY A 153 11.41 -4.83 -12.38
N ASP A 154 11.81 -5.31 -13.57
CA ASP A 154 13.17 -5.04 -14.07
C ASP A 154 13.36 -3.54 -14.27
N ILE A 155 14.51 -3.03 -13.86
CA ILE A 155 14.83 -1.61 -13.90
C ILE A 155 15.96 -1.30 -14.86
N GLU A 156 15.88 -0.14 -15.49
CA GLU A 156 16.94 0.48 -16.26
C GLU A 156 17.35 1.79 -15.60
N ALA A 157 18.65 2.00 -15.40
CA ALA A 157 19.19 3.22 -14.81
C ALA A 157 19.90 4.05 -15.87
N HIS A 158 19.40 5.27 -16.08
CA HIS A 158 20.00 6.23 -17.00
C HIS A 158 20.72 7.30 -16.19
N GLN A 159 22.03 7.45 -16.41
CA GLN A 159 22.84 8.50 -15.80
C GLN A 159 22.69 9.81 -16.57
N PHE A 160 22.74 10.94 -15.87
CA PHE A 160 22.74 12.25 -16.48
C PHE A 160 23.48 13.28 -15.64
N ASP A 161 24.03 14.31 -16.28
CA ASP A 161 24.58 15.48 -15.61
C ASP A 161 23.42 16.45 -15.29
N VAL A 162 23.23 16.72 -14.00
CA VAL A 162 22.11 17.53 -13.49
C VAL A 162 22.14 18.96 -13.99
N ALA A 163 23.35 19.59 -14.01
CA ALA A 163 23.50 20.96 -14.50
C ALA A 163 23.21 21.04 -16.01
N GLN A 164 23.72 20.06 -16.77
CA GLN A 164 23.49 19.98 -18.23
C GLN A 164 22.03 19.71 -18.56
N ALA A 165 21.33 18.89 -17.78
CA ALA A 165 19.92 18.64 -17.97
C ALA A 165 19.08 19.91 -17.75
N ILE A 166 19.39 20.71 -16.72
CA ILE A 166 18.71 21.97 -16.41
C ILE A 166 18.88 23.00 -17.54
N ILE A 167 20.08 23.09 -18.14
CA ILE A 167 20.32 23.99 -19.30
C ILE A 167 19.85 23.40 -20.64
N LYS A 168 19.14 22.27 -20.58
CA LYS A 168 18.50 21.58 -21.71
C LYS A 168 19.47 20.97 -22.72
N ASN A 169 20.66 20.56 -22.29
CA ASN A 169 21.58 19.83 -23.16
C ASN A 169 20.90 18.52 -23.63
N PRO A 170 20.81 18.26 -24.94
CA PRO A 170 20.06 17.11 -25.48
C PRO A 170 20.54 15.75 -24.97
N GLU A 171 21.82 15.58 -24.68
CA GLU A 171 22.39 14.32 -24.19
C GLU A 171 22.01 14.01 -22.73
N ASN A 172 21.80 15.03 -21.91
CA ASN A 172 21.53 14.90 -20.48
C ASN A 172 20.06 15.20 -20.13
N ASN A 173 19.34 15.91 -20.99
CA ASN A 173 17.93 16.24 -20.78
C ASN A 173 17.01 15.13 -21.31
N LEU A 174 17.03 14.00 -20.63
CA LEU A 174 16.32 12.78 -21.03
C LEU A 174 14.80 12.99 -21.06
N GLU A 175 14.14 12.34 -22.01
CA GLU A 175 12.68 12.23 -22.04
C GLU A 175 12.22 11.21 -21.00
N LEU A 176 11.27 11.62 -20.16
CA LEU A 176 10.76 10.86 -19.03
C LEU A 176 9.56 10.02 -19.45
N LYS A 177 9.46 8.82 -18.89
CA LYS A 177 8.29 7.94 -19.00
C LYS A 177 7.47 7.99 -17.71
N ALA A 178 6.23 7.49 -17.80
CA ALA A 178 5.39 7.33 -16.62
C ALA A 178 6.08 6.43 -15.59
N ASN A 179 6.01 6.81 -14.33
CA ASN A 179 6.60 6.14 -13.17
C ASN A 179 8.14 6.19 -13.09
N ASP A 180 8.81 6.97 -13.94
CA ASP A 180 10.24 7.24 -13.79
C ASP A 180 10.53 7.89 -12.43
N LYS A 181 11.66 7.51 -11.83
CA LYS A 181 12.18 8.10 -10.58
C LYS A 181 13.45 8.86 -10.89
N ILE A 182 13.45 10.18 -10.66
CA ILE A 182 14.62 11.05 -10.81
C ILE A 182 15.30 11.15 -9.44
N ILE A 183 16.58 10.81 -9.38
CA ILE A 183 17.38 10.88 -8.16
C ILE A 183 18.51 11.88 -8.36
N VAL A 184 18.56 12.87 -7.46
CA VAL A 184 19.67 13.84 -7.37
C VAL A 184 20.43 13.56 -6.10
N PHE A 185 21.72 13.25 -6.21
CA PHE A 185 22.56 12.90 -5.09
C PHE A 185 23.04 14.13 -4.32
N SER A 186 23.49 13.90 -3.08
CA SER A 186 24.22 14.88 -2.28
C SER A 186 25.73 14.72 -2.53
N ARG A 187 26.46 15.84 -2.53
CA ARG A 187 27.94 15.84 -2.57
C ARG A 187 28.56 15.45 -1.23
N PHE A 188 27.80 15.57 -0.16
CA PHE A 188 28.23 15.21 1.18
C PHE A 188 27.73 13.80 1.49
N GLU A 189 28.66 12.86 1.60
CA GLU A 189 28.33 11.46 1.88
C GLU A 189 27.84 11.30 3.32
N GLU A 190 26.52 11.16 3.45
CA GLU A 190 25.94 10.37 4.54
C GLU A 190 25.69 8.96 3.99
N LYS A 191 26.75 8.18 3.88
CA LYS A 191 26.74 6.85 3.20
C LYS A 191 25.64 5.91 3.67
N GLU A 192 25.27 5.94 4.95
CA GLU A 192 24.24 5.04 5.51
C GLU A 192 22.82 5.51 5.19
N ALA A 193 22.53 6.82 5.25
CA ALA A 193 21.22 7.36 4.96
C ALA A 193 20.88 7.32 3.47
N GLU A 194 21.86 7.58 2.58
CA GLU A 194 21.66 7.50 1.13
C GLU A 194 21.45 6.05 0.66
N ASN A 195 22.21 5.10 1.18
CA ASN A 195 22.05 3.69 0.82
C ASN A 195 20.69 3.13 1.24
N SER A 196 20.19 3.49 2.43
CA SER A 196 18.86 3.06 2.86
C SER A 196 17.75 3.73 2.06
N ALA A 197 17.91 5.01 1.72
CA ALA A 197 16.96 5.73 0.87
C ALA A 197 16.94 5.15 -0.56
N LEU A 198 18.09 4.89 -1.17
CA LEU A 198 18.19 4.28 -2.50
C LEU A 198 17.62 2.86 -2.54
N THR A 199 17.88 2.06 -1.52
CA THR A 199 17.32 0.71 -1.40
C THR A 199 15.81 0.77 -1.29
N ASN A 200 15.26 1.63 -0.44
CA ASN A 200 13.81 1.79 -0.28
C ASN A 200 13.10 2.33 -1.54
N MET A 201 13.82 3.06 -2.39
CA MET A 201 13.27 3.61 -3.64
C MET A 201 13.31 2.64 -4.81
N ALA A 202 14.29 1.75 -4.83
CA ALA A 202 14.40 0.70 -5.85
C ALA A 202 13.35 -0.41 -5.66
N LEU A 203 12.78 -0.52 -4.46
CA LEU A 203 11.82 -1.55 -4.11
C LEU A 203 10.38 -1.14 -4.45
N SER A 204 9.57 -2.09 -4.91
CA SER A 204 8.13 -1.92 -4.99
C SER A 204 7.52 -1.74 -3.59
N GLN A 205 6.32 -1.18 -3.52
CA GLN A 205 5.64 -0.94 -2.23
C GLN A 205 5.44 -2.23 -1.43
N GLU A 206 5.17 -3.35 -2.12
CA GLU A 206 5.08 -4.68 -1.49
C GLU A 206 6.43 -5.15 -0.93
N GLN A 207 7.52 -4.89 -1.67
CA GLN A 207 8.87 -5.20 -1.21
C GLN A 207 9.29 -4.33 -0.02
N GLN A 208 8.91 -3.04 0.00
CA GLN A 208 9.12 -2.15 1.14
C GLN A 208 8.38 -2.64 2.40
N GLU A 209 7.11 -3.07 2.25
CA GLU A 209 6.35 -3.66 3.35
C GLU A 209 6.96 -4.98 3.85
N GLN A 210 7.47 -5.82 2.93
CA GLN A 210 8.15 -7.06 3.30
C GLN A 210 9.48 -6.78 4.03
N GLN A 211 10.27 -5.78 3.60
CA GLN A 211 11.47 -5.37 4.30
C GLN A 211 11.17 -4.81 5.69
N LEU A 212 10.17 -3.93 5.81
CA LEU A 212 9.74 -3.40 7.11
C LEU A 212 9.30 -4.50 8.07
N LYS A 213 8.57 -5.49 7.56
CA LYS A 213 8.17 -6.68 8.36
C LYS A 213 9.39 -7.52 8.75
N ALA A 214 10.35 -7.71 7.83
CA ALA A 214 11.59 -8.44 8.10
C ALA A 214 12.47 -7.71 9.12
N GLU A 215 12.60 -6.38 9.04
CA GLU A 215 13.35 -5.58 10.03
C GLU A 215 12.67 -5.58 11.41
N GLN A 216 11.35 -5.48 11.46
CA GLN A 216 10.60 -5.58 12.70
C GLN A 216 10.76 -6.97 13.33
N TRP A 217 10.74 -8.02 12.51
CA TRP A 217 10.98 -9.38 12.94
C TRP A 217 12.42 -9.59 13.46
N HIS A 218 13.43 -9.05 12.77
CA HIS A 218 14.82 -9.06 13.24
C HIS A 218 15.00 -8.33 14.58
N LYS A 219 14.39 -7.15 14.74
CA LYS A 219 14.42 -6.41 16.02
C LYS A 219 13.70 -7.18 17.14
N TYR A 220 12.61 -7.86 16.82
CA TYR A 220 11.92 -8.71 17.78
C TYR A 220 12.80 -9.90 18.20
N GLN A 221 13.42 -10.60 17.23
CA GLN A 221 14.34 -11.69 17.51
C GLN A 221 15.56 -11.25 18.33
N GLN A 222 16.16 -10.08 18.02
CA GLN A 222 17.25 -9.52 18.81
C GLN A 222 16.83 -9.27 20.26
N LYS A 223 15.67 -8.67 20.48
CA LYS A 223 15.14 -8.43 21.86
C LYS A 223 14.88 -9.73 22.62
N GLU A 224 14.35 -10.75 21.95
CA GLU A 224 14.13 -12.07 22.58
C GLU A 224 15.45 -12.77 22.88
N PHE A 225 16.44 -12.63 21.99
CA PHE A 225 17.78 -13.15 22.23
C PHE A 225 18.52 -12.44 23.36
N GLU A 226 18.41 -11.11 23.46
CA GLU A 226 18.95 -10.32 24.59
C GLU A 226 18.31 -10.75 25.91
N LYS A 227 16.99 -10.90 25.96
CA LYS A 227 16.30 -11.43 27.15
C LYS A 227 16.77 -12.83 27.52
N TYR A 228 17.04 -13.67 26.53
CA TYR A 228 17.53 -15.03 26.77
C TYR A 228 18.96 -15.02 27.32
N ILE A 229 19.84 -14.15 26.84
CA ILE A 229 21.20 -13.98 27.36
C ILE A 229 21.16 -13.47 28.81
N ASP A 230 20.32 -12.49 29.12
CA ASP A 230 20.13 -11.95 30.47
C ASP A 230 19.60 -13.01 31.46
N LEU A 231 18.67 -13.85 31.02
CA LEU A 231 18.19 -14.99 31.81
C LEU A 231 19.28 -16.05 32.03
N LYS A 232 20.17 -16.25 31.04
CA LYS A 232 21.27 -17.21 31.14
C LYS A 232 22.37 -16.75 32.06
N GLN A 233 22.68 -15.45 32.10
CA GLN A 233 23.67 -14.89 33.04
C GLN A 233 23.20 -15.02 34.52
N LYS A 234 21.88 -15.13 34.73
CA LYS A 234 21.28 -15.32 36.06
C LYS A 234 21.18 -16.77 36.51
N ASN A 235 21.31 -17.75 35.60
CA ASN A 235 21.15 -19.18 35.93
C ASN A 235 22.30 -20.02 35.30
N THR A 236 23.29 -20.36 36.10
CA THR A 236 24.50 -21.12 35.74
C THR A 236 24.27 -22.62 35.41
N GLU A 237 23.04 -23.09 35.31
CA GLU A 237 22.71 -24.53 35.13
C GLU A 237 22.22 -24.93 33.70
N LEU A 238 22.45 -24.12 32.66
CA LEU A 238 21.77 -24.28 31.36
C LEU A 238 22.68 -24.56 30.15
N GLU A 239 23.81 -25.21 30.30
CA GLU A 239 24.64 -25.57 29.13
C GLU A 239 23.97 -26.53 28.14
N THR A 240 23.05 -27.36 28.58
CA THR A 240 22.36 -28.37 27.73
C THR A 240 21.23 -27.82 26.84
N LYS A 241 20.74 -26.63 27.08
CA LYS A 241 19.62 -26.05 26.26
C LYS A 241 20.05 -25.15 25.11
N LEU A 242 21.34 -24.88 24.96
CA LEU A 242 21.87 -24.04 23.88
C LEU A 242 21.71 -24.69 22.50
N ASP A 243 21.87 -25.99 22.41
CA ASP A 243 21.74 -26.73 21.15
C ASP A 243 20.28 -26.84 20.70
N GLU A 244 19.34 -27.02 21.64
CA GLU A 244 17.89 -27.02 21.35
C GLU A 244 17.40 -25.66 20.89
N TYR A 245 17.91 -24.56 21.47
CA TYR A 245 17.47 -23.20 21.10
C TYR A 245 18.09 -22.75 19.76
N ALA A 246 19.31 -23.11 19.48
CA ALA A 246 19.95 -22.89 18.18
C ALA A 246 19.25 -23.67 17.06
N LEU A 247 18.83 -24.91 17.33
CA LEU A 247 18.00 -25.73 16.45
C LEU A 247 16.61 -25.11 16.26
N PHE A 248 15.99 -24.64 17.33
CA PHE A 248 14.68 -24.00 17.29
C PHE A 248 14.72 -22.67 16.51
N SER A 249 15.75 -21.84 16.71
CA SER A 249 15.90 -20.58 15.94
C SER A 249 16.19 -20.84 14.46
N ARG A 250 16.97 -21.86 14.11
CA ARG A 250 17.18 -22.28 12.71
C ARG A 250 15.91 -22.83 12.09
N HIS A 251 15.14 -23.61 12.83
CA HIS A 251 13.88 -24.18 12.35
C HIS A 251 12.82 -23.08 12.09
N ASN A 252 12.73 -22.08 12.97
CA ASN A 252 11.83 -20.95 12.79
C ASN A 252 12.27 -19.96 11.70
N LEU A 253 13.57 -19.86 11.41
CA LEU A 253 14.10 -19.07 10.29
C LEU A 253 13.88 -19.76 8.94
N LEU A 254 13.89 -21.09 8.90
CA LEU A 254 13.73 -21.88 7.67
C LEU A 254 12.29 -22.27 7.37
N ALA A 255 11.42 -22.40 8.38
CA ALA A 255 10.02 -22.79 8.22
C ALA A 255 9.23 -21.89 7.24
N PRO A 256 9.33 -20.55 7.24
CA PRO A 256 8.63 -19.74 6.26
C PRO A 256 9.25 -19.78 4.85
N ILE A 257 10.50 -20.23 4.71
CA ILE A 257 11.19 -20.38 3.41
C ILE A 257 10.87 -21.71 2.75
N LEU A 258 10.63 -22.76 3.56
CA LEU A 258 10.32 -24.11 3.10
C LEU A 258 8.83 -24.37 2.90
N ALA A 259 7.96 -23.45 3.32
CA ALA A 259 6.51 -23.51 3.18
C ALA A 259 5.97 -22.80 1.91
N LYS A 260 6.85 -22.49 0.95
CA LYS A 260 6.50 -21.94 -0.37
C LYS A 260 6.74 -22.94 -1.46
#